data_0b21c9feaed6f9d64fea66cc4977f6da
#
_entry.id   0b21c9feaed6f9d64fea66cc4977f6da
#
_cell.length_a   1.000
_cell.length_b   1.000
_cell.length_c   1.000
_cell.angle_alpha   90.00
_cell.angle_beta   90.00
_cell.angle_gamma   90.00
#
_symmetry.space_group_name_H-M   'P 1'
#
loop_
_entity.id
_entity.type
_entity.pdbx_description
1 polymer ?
#
loop_
_entity_poly.entity_id
_entity_poly.type
_entity_poly.pdbx_seq_one_letter_code
_entity_poly.pdbx_strand_id
1 'polypeptide(L)'
;MEQAYVKHQAPAVGKGPPSLPGQVVLVFQGGGALGAYQGGVYQALHEAGIEPDWTIGTSIGAINAAVIAGNDVSARLDRLRELWRRIERRPLWGDTLFSHMAGSAAEYWMTLLQGIPGYFAPNGAIAWGLNALVGVEKAAFYTIEGLRKTVNDVIDFERIKTGKPRLTVGAVNVRTGKMHYFDSRDMTITDDHLLASGAVPPGFPAIRIDGDPYWDGGLYSNTPVEVVFDDNPRRDSVVFSVQVFPIAGPEPESLLQVLNRQKDIAFASRADSHIPRQEHIHQLRHIVRELVRRMPKEQRETPDVKEMAGYGCGTLMHIVRLNAPRLDHEDHLRDIDFTSAGIRARWQAGYADAMRTVERRPWEKPIDPMMGVAVHDPEEDRARA
;
A
#
# COMPACT_ATOMS: atom_id res chain seq x y z
N MET A 1 -15.58 -7.82 -23.38
CA MET A 1 -14.82 -7.41 -22.15
C MET A 1 -14.84 -8.46 -21.03
N GLU A 2 -15.73 -9.43 -21.07
CA GLU A 2 -15.82 -10.52 -20.06
C GLU A 2 -14.68 -11.56 -20.13
N GLN A 3 -13.94 -11.62 -21.23
CA GLN A 3 -12.84 -12.59 -21.41
C GLN A 3 -11.47 -12.12 -20.93
N ALA A 4 -11.32 -10.89 -20.43
CA ALA A 4 -10.01 -10.34 -20.06
C ALA A 4 -9.52 -10.71 -18.65
N TYR A 5 -10.40 -11.14 -17.76
CA TYR A 5 -10.02 -11.72 -16.47
C TYR A 5 -10.19 -13.25 -16.59
N VAL A 6 -9.18 -13.90 -17.15
CA VAL A 6 -9.13 -15.36 -17.24
C VAL A 6 -9.37 -15.90 -15.82
N LYS A 7 -10.42 -16.70 -15.66
CA LYS A 7 -10.53 -17.64 -14.54
C LYS A 7 -9.39 -18.64 -14.71
N HIS A 8 -8.21 -18.30 -14.18
CA HIS A 8 -7.20 -19.32 -13.97
C HIS A 8 -7.84 -20.29 -12.97
N GLN A 9 -8.09 -21.54 -13.40
CA GLN A 9 -8.30 -22.62 -12.44
C GLN A 9 -7.09 -22.60 -11.52
N ALA A 10 -7.31 -22.35 -10.23
CA ALA A 10 -6.26 -22.41 -9.23
C ALA A 10 -5.48 -23.72 -9.46
N PRO A 11 -4.16 -23.68 -9.64
CA PRO A 11 -3.39 -24.90 -9.68
C PRO A 11 -3.71 -25.67 -8.41
N ALA A 12 -3.93 -26.96 -8.50
CA ALA A 12 -4.20 -27.80 -7.35
C ALA A 12 -3.02 -27.67 -6.38
N VAL A 13 -3.18 -26.83 -5.35
CA VAL A 13 -2.20 -26.65 -4.29
C VAL A 13 -2.15 -28.00 -3.56
N GLY A 14 -1.12 -28.80 -3.82
CA GLY A 14 -0.95 -30.16 -3.26
C GLY A 14 -0.70 -30.18 -1.75
N LYS A 15 -0.72 -29.02 -1.08
CA LYS A 15 -0.69 -28.85 0.38
C LYS A 15 -2.03 -28.28 0.81
N GLY A 16 -2.60 -28.76 1.91
CA GLY A 16 -3.81 -28.21 2.54
C GLY A 16 -3.75 -26.70 2.75
N PRO A 17 -4.83 -26.05 3.23
CA PRO A 17 -4.84 -24.60 3.47
C PRO A 17 -3.65 -24.19 4.32
N PRO A 18 -3.00 -23.03 4.03
CA PRO A 18 -1.80 -22.61 4.73
C PRO A 18 -2.08 -22.38 6.22
N SER A 19 -1.25 -22.95 7.09
CA SER A 19 -1.27 -22.60 8.51
C SER A 19 -0.55 -21.26 8.68
N LEU A 20 -1.25 -20.26 9.22
CA LEU A 20 -0.71 -18.92 9.43
C LEU A 20 -0.41 -18.70 10.91
N PRO A 21 0.81 -18.30 11.27
CA PRO A 21 1.19 -18.00 12.65
C PRO A 21 0.69 -16.59 13.05
N GLY A 22 -0.53 -16.50 13.57
CA GLY A 22 -1.09 -15.24 14.05
C GLY A 22 -1.99 -14.50 13.05
N GLN A 23 -2.15 -13.18 13.26
CA GLN A 23 -2.98 -12.34 12.39
C GLN A 23 -2.33 -12.10 11.03
N VAL A 24 -3.17 -11.95 10.01
CA VAL A 24 -2.75 -11.59 8.66
C VAL A 24 -2.86 -10.08 8.48
N VAL A 25 -1.74 -9.44 8.11
CA VAL A 25 -1.70 -8.00 7.88
C VAL A 25 -1.27 -7.73 6.44
N LEU A 26 -2.04 -6.93 5.70
CA LEU A 26 -1.64 -6.42 4.39
C LEU A 26 -1.20 -4.97 4.54
N VAL A 27 0.03 -4.66 4.13
CA VAL A 27 0.57 -3.31 4.09
C VAL A 27 0.79 -2.91 2.64
N PHE A 28 0.03 -1.93 2.16
CA PHE A 28 0.01 -1.48 0.78
C PHE A 28 0.69 -0.13 0.62
N GLN A 29 1.75 -0.09 -0.18
CA GLN A 29 2.48 1.11 -0.55
C GLN A 29 1.63 2.02 -1.46
N GLY A 30 1.80 3.35 -1.35
CA GLY A 30 1.30 4.31 -2.33
C GLY A 30 2.03 4.21 -3.66
N GLY A 31 1.37 4.58 -4.77
CA GLY A 31 2.02 4.51 -6.09
C GLY A 31 1.12 4.69 -7.30
N GLY A 32 -0.05 5.30 -7.17
CA GLY A 32 -0.95 5.57 -8.30
C GLY A 32 -1.29 4.30 -9.08
N ALA A 33 -1.07 4.31 -10.39
CA ALA A 33 -1.38 3.18 -11.28
C ALA A 33 -0.62 1.89 -10.93
N LEU A 34 0.53 1.98 -10.26
CA LEU A 34 1.29 0.83 -9.80
C LEU A 34 0.51 -0.02 -8.79
N GLY A 35 -0.45 0.57 -8.08
CA GLY A 35 -1.32 -0.12 -7.12
C GLY A 35 -2.17 -1.25 -7.71
N ALA A 36 -2.27 -1.38 -9.03
CA ALA A 36 -2.89 -2.53 -9.69
C ALA A 36 -2.20 -3.85 -9.34
N TYR A 37 -0.88 -3.81 -9.10
CA TYR A 37 -0.11 -4.95 -8.59
C TYR A 37 -0.66 -5.49 -7.27
N GLN A 38 -1.07 -4.60 -6.36
CA GLN A 38 -1.66 -4.96 -5.06
C GLN A 38 -2.99 -5.71 -5.22
N GLY A 39 -3.78 -5.33 -6.25
CA GLY A 39 -5.00 -6.04 -6.60
C GLY A 39 -4.74 -7.49 -7.01
N GLY A 40 -3.68 -7.72 -7.81
CA GLY A 40 -3.22 -9.06 -8.17
C GLY A 40 -2.70 -9.87 -6.98
N VAL A 41 -1.92 -9.23 -6.09
CA VAL A 41 -1.47 -9.85 -4.84
C VAL A 41 -2.66 -10.29 -3.99
N TYR A 42 -3.63 -9.40 -3.78
CA TYR A 42 -4.82 -9.76 -3.01
C TYR A 42 -5.61 -10.90 -3.65
N GLN A 43 -5.77 -10.90 -4.98
CA GLN A 43 -6.44 -12.01 -5.67
C GLN A 43 -5.80 -13.36 -5.36
N ALA A 44 -4.46 -13.46 -5.45
CA ALA A 44 -3.75 -14.71 -5.18
C ALA A 44 -3.89 -15.17 -3.72
N LEU A 45 -3.82 -14.24 -2.76
CA LEU A 45 -4.01 -14.53 -1.34
C LEU A 45 -5.45 -14.99 -1.08
N HIS A 46 -6.45 -14.29 -1.63
CA HIS A 46 -7.86 -14.63 -1.53
C HIS A 46 -8.16 -16.04 -2.07
N GLU A 47 -7.67 -16.36 -3.27
CA GLU A 47 -7.83 -17.68 -3.89
C GLU A 47 -7.13 -18.80 -3.10
N ALA A 48 -6.08 -18.47 -2.35
CA ALA A 48 -5.39 -19.38 -1.43
C ALA A 48 -6.09 -19.50 -0.06
N GLY A 49 -7.20 -18.79 0.17
CA GLY A 49 -7.90 -18.76 1.45
C GLY A 49 -7.20 -17.93 2.53
N ILE A 50 -6.29 -17.04 2.15
CA ILE A 50 -5.58 -16.11 3.06
C ILE A 50 -6.32 -14.77 3.04
N GLU A 51 -7.09 -14.50 4.11
CA GLU A 51 -7.83 -13.26 4.27
C GLU A 51 -7.18 -12.37 5.34
N PRO A 52 -7.13 -11.04 5.15
CA PRO A 52 -6.54 -10.16 6.13
C PRO A 52 -7.46 -9.95 7.34
N ASP A 53 -6.82 -9.88 8.52
CA ASP A 53 -7.40 -9.35 9.76
C ASP A 53 -7.22 -7.83 9.85
N TRP A 54 -6.18 -7.32 9.16
CA TRP A 54 -5.83 -5.92 9.18
C TRP A 54 -5.25 -5.49 7.83
N THR A 55 -5.77 -4.37 7.29
CA THR A 55 -5.28 -3.74 6.07
C THR A 55 -4.76 -2.34 6.39
N ILE A 56 -3.58 -2.02 5.91
CA ILE A 56 -2.90 -0.74 6.13
C ILE A 56 -2.47 -0.21 4.78
N GLY A 57 -2.64 1.08 4.54
CA GLY A 57 -2.21 1.64 3.26
C GLY A 57 -1.98 3.14 3.26
N THR A 58 -1.28 3.57 2.24
CA THR A 58 -1.03 4.97 1.90
C THR A 58 -1.44 5.22 0.45
N SER A 59 -2.07 6.36 0.15
CA SER A 59 -2.45 6.76 -1.21
C SER A 59 -3.35 5.69 -1.87
N ILE A 60 -3.05 5.27 -3.09
CA ILE A 60 -3.77 4.18 -3.77
C ILE A 60 -3.78 2.89 -2.94
N GLY A 61 -2.73 2.66 -2.12
CA GLY A 61 -2.68 1.54 -1.19
C GLY A 61 -3.76 1.62 -0.11
N ALA A 62 -4.06 2.82 0.40
CA ALA A 62 -5.16 3.05 1.34
C ALA A 62 -6.52 2.78 0.68
N ILE A 63 -6.69 3.14 -0.58
CA ILE A 63 -7.92 2.89 -1.35
C ILE A 63 -8.12 1.38 -1.55
N ASN A 64 -7.10 0.65 -2.01
CA ASN A 64 -7.16 -0.80 -2.14
C ASN A 64 -7.45 -1.47 -0.79
N ALA A 65 -6.78 -1.04 0.29
CA ALA A 65 -7.00 -1.52 1.65
C ALA A 65 -8.45 -1.30 2.12
N ALA A 66 -9.01 -0.11 1.83
CA ALA A 66 -10.37 0.24 2.21
C ALA A 66 -11.43 -0.54 1.40
N VAL A 67 -11.19 -0.83 0.11
CA VAL A 67 -12.08 -1.70 -0.67
C VAL A 67 -12.11 -3.12 -0.08
N ILE A 68 -10.97 -3.64 0.38
CA ILE A 68 -10.92 -4.94 1.05
C ILE A 68 -11.65 -4.90 2.39
N ALA A 69 -11.44 -3.85 3.20
CA ALA A 69 -12.05 -3.72 4.52
C ALA A 69 -13.56 -3.43 4.46
N GLY A 70 -13.99 -2.64 3.49
CA GLY A 70 -15.37 -2.19 3.35
C GLY A 70 -16.27 -3.15 2.55
N ASN A 71 -15.86 -4.41 2.30
CA ASN A 71 -16.70 -5.34 1.55
C ASN A 71 -16.66 -6.75 2.14
N ASP A 72 -17.73 -7.51 1.90
CA ASP A 72 -17.77 -8.94 2.24
C ASP A 72 -16.69 -9.70 1.50
N VAL A 73 -16.12 -10.74 2.13
CA VAL A 73 -15.06 -11.57 1.57
C VAL A 73 -15.39 -12.02 0.14
N SER A 74 -16.62 -12.45 -0.10
CA SER A 74 -17.08 -12.89 -1.44
C SER A 74 -17.16 -11.78 -2.48
N ALA A 75 -17.22 -10.51 -2.07
CA ALA A 75 -17.36 -9.35 -2.96
C ALA A 75 -16.05 -8.55 -3.12
N ARG A 76 -15.06 -8.72 -2.24
CA ARG A 76 -13.82 -7.91 -2.20
C ARG A 76 -13.12 -7.85 -3.54
N LEU A 77 -12.90 -9.01 -4.15
CA LEU A 77 -12.18 -9.10 -5.43
C LEU A 77 -12.92 -8.40 -6.56
N ASP A 78 -14.24 -8.57 -6.65
CA ASP A 78 -15.04 -7.92 -7.68
C ASP A 78 -15.13 -6.41 -7.47
N ARG A 79 -15.16 -5.93 -6.22
CA ARG A 79 -15.09 -4.51 -5.89
C ARG A 79 -13.73 -3.90 -6.21
N LEU A 80 -12.63 -4.62 -5.97
CA LEU A 80 -11.30 -4.18 -6.43
C LEU A 80 -11.22 -4.07 -7.96
N ARG A 81 -11.74 -5.06 -8.68
CA ARG A 81 -11.83 -5.03 -10.15
C ARG A 81 -12.67 -3.86 -10.63
N GLU A 82 -13.79 -3.58 -9.97
CA GLU A 82 -14.66 -2.44 -10.29
C GLU A 82 -13.97 -1.10 -10.03
N LEU A 83 -13.24 -0.95 -8.90
CA LEU A 83 -12.41 0.23 -8.63
C LEU A 83 -11.48 0.48 -9.82
N TRP A 84 -10.64 -0.52 -10.18
CA TRP A 84 -9.63 -0.38 -11.22
C TRP A 84 -10.24 -0.16 -12.61
N ARG A 85 -11.42 -0.74 -12.90
CA ARG A 85 -12.18 -0.47 -14.13
C ARG A 85 -12.69 0.98 -14.21
N ARG A 86 -13.05 1.60 -13.09
CA ARG A 86 -13.56 2.98 -13.04
C ARG A 86 -12.46 4.01 -13.19
N ILE A 87 -11.29 3.75 -12.66
CA ILE A 87 -10.12 4.63 -12.79
C ILE A 87 -9.25 4.30 -14.01
N GLU A 88 -9.65 3.30 -14.80
CA GLU A 88 -9.03 2.98 -16.08
C GLU A 88 -9.19 4.14 -17.05
N ARG A 89 -8.08 4.56 -17.67
CA ARG A 89 -8.11 5.53 -18.75
C ARG A 89 -8.71 4.89 -20.00
N ARG A 90 -9.82 5.42 -20.46
CA ARG A 90 -10.42 5.03 -21.74
C ARG A 90 -9.93 5.98 -22.81
N PRO A 91 -9.35 5.49 -23.92
CA PRO A 91 -9.03 6.35 -25.06
C PRO A 91 -10.33 6.94 -25.59
N LEU A 92 -10.37 8.28 -25.76
CA LEU A 92 -11.55 9.01 -26.26
C LEU A 92 -11.85 8.69 -27.73
N TRP A 93 -10.85 8.21 -28.44
CA TRP A 93 -10.92 7.78 -29.84
C TRP A 93 -10.34 6.37 -29.88
N GLY A 94 -11.08 5.41 -30.49
CA GLY A 94 -10.64 4.00 -30.54
C GLY A 94 -9.19 3.88 -31.02
N ASP A 95 -8.55 2.74 -30.76
CA ASP A 95 -7.15 2.41 -31.12
C ASP A 95 -6.88 2.71 -32.61
N THR A 96 -6.69 3.97 -32.92
CA THR A 96 -6.34 4.44 -34.25
C THR A 96 -4.83 4.53 -34.35
N LEU A 97 -4.34 4.29 -35.56
CA LEU A 97 -2.94 4.35 -35.99
C LEU A 97 -2.15 5.57 -35.44
N PHE A 98 -2.86 6.59 -34.95
CA PHE A 98 -2.31 7.82 -34.37
C PHE A 98 -1.70 7.62 -32.97
N SER A 99 -2.22 6.68 -32.16
CA SER A 99 -1.66 6.41 -30.82
C SER A 99 -0.28 5.74 -30.90
N HIS A 100 -0.05 4.92 -31.93
CA HIS A 100 1.26 4.31 -32.19
C HIS A 100 2.31 5.29 -32.75
N MET A 101 1.87 6.40 -33.36
CA MET A 101 2.79 7.41 -33.93
C MET A 101 3.13 8.54 -32.96
N ALA A 102 2.27 8.83 -31.97
CA ALA A 102 2.43 9.96 -31.05
C ALA A 102 3.41 9.70 -29.90
N GLY A 103 3.75 8.44 -29.62
CA GLY A 103 4.63 8.04 -28.52
C GLY A 103 4.04 8.29 -27.12
N SER A 104 4.62 7.63 -26.13
CA SER A 104 4.18 7.67 -24.73
C SER A 104 4.15 9.08 -24.10
N ALA A 105 5.01 9.99 -24.55
CA ALA A 105 5.04 11.37 -24.08
C ALA A 105 3.76 12.15 -24.43
N ALA A 106 3.21 11.97 -25.64
CA ALA A 106 1.96 12.65 -26.01
C ALA A 106 0.76 12.12 -25.22
N GLU A 107 0.71 10.82 -24.98
CA GLU A 107 -0.32 10.21 -24.11
C GLU A 107 -0.27 10.72 -22.68
N TYR A 108 0.93 10.94 -22.16
CA TYR A 108 1.16 11.56 -20.85
C TYR A 108 0.58 12.97 -20.76
N TRP A 109 0.98 13.84 -21.70
CA TRP A 109 0.48 15.21 -21.75
C TRP A 109 -1.05 15.26 -21.90
N MET A 110 -1.62 14.35 -22.70
CA MET A 110 -3.07 14.24 -22.80
C MET A 110 -3.73 13.80 -21.49
N THR A 111 -3.13 12.88 -20.75
CA THR A 111 -3.62 12.47 -19.42
C THR A 111 -3.59 13.63 -18.42
N LEU A 112 -2.51 14.40 -18.41
CA LEU A 112 -2.39 15.59 -17.56
C LEU A 112 -3.37 16.69 -17.95
N LEU A 113 -3.62 16.88 -19.24
CA LEU A 113 -4.51 17.93 -19.75
C LEU A 113 -5.99 17.58 -19.60
N GLN A 114 -6.37 16.31 -19.69
CA GLN A 114 -7.76 15.86 -19.69
C GLN A 114 -8.21 15.27 -18.37
N GLY A 115 -7.28 14.81 -17.54
CA GLY A 115 -7.56 14.03 -16.35
C GLY A 115 -7.97 12.59 -16.64
N ILE A 116 -8.39 11.87 -15.61
CA ILE A 116 -8.91 10.50 -15.68
C ILE A 116 -10.33 10.51 -15.10
N PRO A 117 -11.36 10.27 -15.92
CA PRO A 117 -12.73 10.15 -15.42
C PRO A 117 -12.81 9.12 -14.29
N GLY A 118 -13.46 9.48 -13.19
CA GLY A 118 -13.53 8.61 -12.01
C GLY A 118 -12.33 8.69 -11.07
N TYR A 119 -11.27 9.46 -11.43
CA TYR A 119 -10.11 9.68 -10.56
C TYR A 119 -9.84 11.17 -10.35
N PHE A 120 -9.42 11.92 -11.37
CA PHE A 120 -9.12 13.35 -11.26
C PHE A 120 -9.47 14.13 -12.52
N ALA A 121 -9.69 15.44 -12.36
CA ALA A 121 -9.94 16.39 -13.45
C ALA A 121 -9.12 17.67 -13.26
N PRO A 122 -8.79 18.41 -14.33
CA PRO A 122 -8.07 19.67 -14.24
C PRO A 122 -8.79 20.67 -13.32
N ASN A 123 -8.02 21.39 -12.51
CA ASN A 123 -8.54 22.39 -11.59
C ASN A 123 -8.56 23.78 -12.22
N GLY A 124 -9.72 24.37 -12.37
CA GLY A 124 -9.85 25.74 -12.90
C GLY A 124 -9.16 26.83 -12.09
N ALA A 125 -8.80 26.57 -10.82
CA ALA A 125 -8.09 27.53 -9.98
C ALA A 125 -6.71 27.92 -10.52
N ILE A 126 -6.09 27.10 -11.37
CA ILE A 126 -4.81 27.39 -12.06
C ILE A 126 -4.92 28.65 -12.93
N ALA A 127 -6.09 28.95 -13.47
CA ALA A 127 -6.32 30.14 -14.29
C ALA A 127 -6.05 31.47 -13.55
N TRP A 128 -6.06 31.48 -12.23
CA TRP A 128 -5.75 32.61 -11.39
C TRP A 128 -4.23 32.83 -11.19
N GLY A 129 -3.39 31.95 -11.73
CA GLY A 129 -1.91 31.99 -11.61
C GLY A 129 -1.39 31.25 -10.39
N LEU A 130 -0.10 30.85 -10.46
CA LEU A 130 0.55 30.01 -9.45
C LEU A 130 0.69 30.68 -8.06
N ASN A 131 0.61 32.00 -8.01
CA ASN A 131 0.73 32.79 -6.77
C ASN A 131 -0.63 33.23 -6.20
N ALA A 132 -1.74 32.76 -6.77
CA ALA A 132 -3.06 33.13 -6.28
C ALA A 132 -3.33 32.52 -4.89
N LEU A 133 -3.82 33.32 -3.96
CA LEU A 133 -4.16 32.90 -2.60
C LEU A 133 -5.55 32.25 -2.58
N VAL A 134 -5.66 31.02 -3.05
CA VAL A 134 -6.93 30.27 -3.20
C VAL A 134 -7.22 29.33 -2.02
N GLY A 135 -6.32 29.26 -1.04
CA GLY A 135 -6.41 28.31 0.09
C GLY A 135 -5.93 26.92 -0.26
N VAL A 136 -5.49 26.17 0.76
CA VAL A 136 -4.84 24.85 0.59
C VAL A 136 -5.77 23.78 -0.03
N GLU A 137 -7.10 23.93 0.15
CA GLU A 137 -8.13 23.06 -0.43
C GLU A 137 -8.38 23.31 -1.92
N LYS A 138 -7.77 24.35 -2.52
CA LYS A 138 -7.90 24.69 -3.94
C LYS A 138 -6.57 24.89 -4.64
N ALA A 139 -5.46 24.96 -3.88
CA ALA A 139 -4.10 25.17 -4.39
C ALA A 139 -3.53 23.85 -4.95
N ALA A 140 -4.03 23.42 -6.11
CA ALA A 140 -3.63 22.18 -6.76
C ALA A 140 -3.91 22.20 -8.26
N PHE A 141 -3.23 21.34 -9.01
CA PHE A 141 -3.43 21.21 -10.46
C PHE A 141 -4.72 20.49 -10.84
N TYR A 142 -5.20 19.59 -9.98
CA TYR A 142 -6.36 18.73 -10.24
C TYR A 142 -7.36 18.76 -9.09
N THR A 143 -8.59 18.34 -9.38
CA THR A 143 -9.62 18.02 -8.40
C THR A 143 -9.77 16.51 -8.28
N ILE A 144 -10.24 16.02 -7.13
CA ILE A 144 -10.40 14.58 -6.84
C ILE A 144 -11.87 14.17 -6.61
N GLU A 145 -12.82 14.97 -7.09
CA GLU A 145 -14.25 14.66 -6.95
C GLU A 145 -14.66 13.38 -7.67
N GLY A 146 -14.00 13.07 -8.80
CA GLY A 146 -14.17 11.79 -9.49
C GLY A 146 -13.81 10.60 -8.62
N LEU A 147 -12.69 10.69 -7.88
CA LEU A 147 -12.25 9.66 -6.94
C LEU A 147 -13.22 9.55 -5.76
N ARG A 148 -13.68 10.68 -5.21
CA ARG A 148 -14.67 10.69 -4.12
C ARG A 148 -15.91 9.86 -4.50
N LYS A 149 -16.46 10.11 -5.68
CA LYS A 149 -17.59 9.32 -6.17
C LYS A 149 -17.23 7.85 -6.31
N THR A 150 -16.08 7.54 -6.90
CA THR A 150 -15.64 6.16 -7.14
C THR A 150 -15.51 5.39 -5.82
N VAL A 151 -14.84 5.94 -4.79
CA VAL A 151 -14.66 5.25 -3.51
C VAL A 151 -16.00 5.05 -2.79
N ASN A 152 -16.90 6.03 -2.81
CA ASN A 152 -18.23 5.89 -2.21
C ASN A 152 -19.10 4.84 -2.90
N ASP A 153 -18.90 4.60 -4.20
CA ASP A 153 -19.65 3.59 -4.95
C ASP A 153 -19.12 2.14 -4.73
N VAL A 154 -17.84 1.98 -4.36
CA VAL A 154 -17.20 0.64 -4.24
C VAL A 154 -16.88 0.23 -2.80
N ILE A 155 -17.00 1.14 -1.82
CA ILE A 155 -16.68 0.89 -0.41
C ILE A 155 -17.92 1.09 0.44
N ASP A 156 -18.24 0.11 1.27
CA ASP A 156 -19.22 0.26 2.34
C ASP A 156 -18.50 0.73 3.62
N PHE A 157 -18.56 2.03 3.89
CA PHE A 157 -17.94 2.64 5.07
C PHE A 157 -18.59 2.21 6.38
N GLU A 158 -19.89 1.82 6.37
CA GLU A 158 -20.55 1.28 7.57
C GLU A 158 -19.96 -0.09 7.95
N ARG A 159 -19.56 -0.88 6.96
CA ARG A 159 -18.89 -2.15 7.21
C ARG A 159 -17.51 -1.96 7.86
N ILE A 160 -16.74 -0.94 7.46
CA ILE A 160 -15.43 -0.65 8.07
C ILE A 160 -15.57 -0.43 9.58
N LYS A 161 -16.69 0.14 10.06
CA LYS A 161 -16.97 0.32 11.49
C LYS A 161 -17.04 -1.02 12.26
N THR A 162 -17.30 -2.13 11.60
CA THR A 162 -17.27 -3.46 12.23
C THR A 162 -15.88 -3.91 12.65
N GLY A 163 -14.82 -3.24 12.11
CA GLY A 163 -13.42 -3.50 12.41
C GLY A 163 -12.87 -4.84 11.89
N LYS A 164 -13.54 -5.46 10.90
CA LYS A 164 -13.12 -6.76 10.33
C LYS A 164 -13.22 -6.78 8.80
N PRO A 165 -12.06 -6.65 8.11
CA PRO A 165 -10.72 -6.40 8.68
C PRO A 165 -10.59 -4.98 9.23
N ARG A 166 -9.68 -4.78 10.20
CA ARG A 166 -9.25 -3.46 10.66
C ARG A 166 -8.63 -2.69 9.49
N LEU A 167 -8.89 -1.40 9.40
CA LEU A 167 -8.32 -0.52 8.39
C LEU A 167 -7.51 0.59 9.04
N THR A 168 -6.27 0.80 8.57
CA THR A 168 -5.47 1.97 8.93
C THR A 168 -5.04 2.72 7.68
N VAL A 169 -5.24 4.03 7.67
CA VAL A 169 -4.96 4.93 6.56
C VAL A 169 -3.97 6.01 7.01
N GLY A 170 -2.89 6.18 6.26
CA GLY A 170 -1.85 7.17 6.57
C GLY A 170 -2.00 8.46 5.76
N ALA A 171 -1.91 9.63 6.43
CA ALA A 171 -1.82 10.94 5.79
C ALA A 171 -0.90 11.88 6.58
N VAL A 172 -0.41 12.95 5.94
CA VAL A 172 0.50 13.94 6.57
C VAL A 172 -0.28 15.21 6.89
N ASN A 173 -0.25 15.63 8.15
CA ASN A 173 -0.80 16.93 8.55
C ASN A 173 0.07 18.05 7.98
N VAL A 174 -0.54 18.93 7.17
CA VAL A 174 0.16 19.99 6.43
C VAL A 174 0.83 21.03 7.35
N ARG A 175 0.20 21.31 8.50
CA ARG A 175 0.70 22.32 9.43
C ARG A 175 1.90 21.85 10.24
N THR A 176 1.88 20.57 10.64
CA THR A 176 2.90 20.00 11.55
C THR A 176 3.98 19.22 10.81
N GLY A 177 3.72 18.78 9.55
CA GLY A 177 4.57 17.87 8.79
C GLY A 177 4.65 16.47 9.37
N LYS A 178 3.78 16.11 10.32
CA LYS A 178 3.81 14.81 10.99
C LYS A 178 2.84 13.83 10.32
N MET A 179 3.26 12.57 10.28
CA MET A 179 2.39 11.47 9.87
C MET A 179 1.26 11.26 10.88
N HIS A 180 0.07 11.05 10.39
CA HIS A 180 -1.10 10.67 11.15
C HIS A 180 -1.69 9.38 10.58
N TYR A 181 -1.99 8.43 11.45
CA TYR A 181 -2.63 7.16 11.09
C TYR A 181 -4.06 7.16 11.61
N PHE A 182 -5.02 7.18 10.69
CA PHE A 182 -6.44 7.04 10.97
C PHE A 182 -6.78 5.55 11.03
N ASP A 183 -7.29 5.08 12.14
CA ASP A 183 -7.51 3.65 12.40
C ASP A 183 -8.98 3.36 12.73
N SER A 184 -9.56 2.38 12.03
CA SER A 184 -10.96 1.99 12.22
C SER A 184 -11.27 1.41 13.60
N ARG A 185 -10.25 1.01 14.37
CA ARG A 185 -10.40 0.60 15.77
C ARG A 185 -10.73 1.78 16.68
N ASP A 186 -10.18 2.94 16.38
CA ASP A 186 -10.19 4.08 17.28
C ASP A 186 -11.17 5.18 16.81
N MET A 187 -11.55 5.17 15.53
CA MET A 187 -12.42 6.18 14.93
C MET A 187 -13.22 5.67 13.72
N THR A 188 -14.21 6.45 13.31
CA THR A 188 -14.94 6.19 12.06
C THR A 188 -14.12 6.68 10.87
N ILE A 189 -13.78 5.78 9.96
CA ILE A 189 -13.14 6.12 8.70
C ILE A 189 -14.20 6.57 7.69
N THR A 190 -13.91 7.65 6.97
CA THR A 190 -14.74 8.22 5.90
C THR A 190 -13.95 8.34 4.59
N ASP A 191 -14.62 8.73 3.52
CA ASP A 191 -13.96 9.02 2.23
C ASP A 191 -12.91 10.13 2.36
N ASP A 192 -13.10 11.13 3.22
CA ASP A 192 -12.12 12.20 3.43
C ASP A 192 -10.75 11.66 3.90
N HIS A 193 -10.73 10.62 4.72
CA HIS A 193 -9.48 10.00 5.16
C HIS A 193 -8.73 9.33 4.00
N LEU A 194 -9.47 8.67 3.08
CA LEU A 194 -8.89 8.04 1.89
C LEU A 194 -8.38 9.10 0.90
N LEU A 195 -9.18 10.15 0.68
CA LEU A 195 -8.81 11.26 -0.20
C LEU A 195 -7.61 12.04 0.35
N ALA A 196 -7.53 12.26 1.66
CA ALA A 196 -6.38 12.87 2.32
C ALA A 196 -5.11 12.04 2.08
N SER A 197 -5.22 10.71 2.24
CA SER A 197 -4.12 9.78 1.98
C SER A 197 -3.64 9.79 0.54
N GLY A 198 -4.51 10.12 -0.43
CA GLY A 198 -4.19 10.21 -1.85
C GLY A 198 -3.91 11.62 -2.36
N ALA A 199 -3.93 12.64 -1.50
CA ALA A 199 -3.77 14.05 -1.86
C ALA A 199 -2.29 14.44 -2.07
N VAL A 200 -1.66 13.96 -3.14
CA VAL A 200 -0.24 14.26 -3.47
C VAL A 200 -0.09 15.69 -3.96
N PRO A 201 0.61 16.59 -3.21
CA PRO A 201 0.88 17.94 -3.68
C PRO A 201 1.99 17.96 -4.76
N PRO A 202 1.99 18.89 -5.68
CA PRO A 202 0.97 19.91 -5.97
C PRO A 202 -0.16 19.39 -6.88
N GLY A 203 -0.20 18.07 -7.14
CA GLY A 203 -1.19 17.45 -8.01
C GLY A 203 -2.61 17.64 -7.46
N PHE A 204 -2.81 17.28 -6.20
CA PHE A 204 -4.13 17.29 -5.54
C PHE A 204 -4.18 18.23 -4.34
N PRO A 205 -5.37 18.82 -4.07
CA PRO A 205 -5.55 19.74 -2.95
C PRO A 205 -5.52 18.98 -1.61
N ALA A 206 -5.15 19.69 -0.54
CA ALA A 206 -5.27 19.14 0.80
C ALA A 206 -6.75 18.87 1.15
N ILE A 207 -6.97 17.82 1.90
CA ILE A 207 -8.30 17.48 2.46
C ILE A 207 -8.30 17.87 3.92
N ARG A 208 -9.40 18.52 4.36
CA ARG A 208 -9.56 18.93 5.75
C ARG A 208 -10.32 17.87 6.54
N ILE A 209 -9.70 17.42 7.64
CA ILE A 209 -10.28 16.49 8.60
C ILE A 209 -10.20 17.15 9.98
N ASP A 210 -11.31 17.27 10.66
CA ASP A 210 -11.42 17.89 12.00
C ASP A 210 -10.73 19.26 12.12
N GLY A 211 -10.79 20.06 11.04
CA GLY A 211 -10.20 21.41 11.00
C GLY A 211 -8.75 21.46 10.57
N ASP A 212 -8.03 20.35 10.46
CA ASP A 212 -6.66 20.28 9.98
C ASP A 212 -6.57 19.83 8.52
N PRO A 213 -5.68 20.45 7.72
CA PRO A 213 -5.43 20.04 6.34
C PRO A 213 -4.42 18.88 6.28
N TYR A 214 -4.71 17.90 5.42
CA TYR A 214 -3.86 16.72 5.21
C TYR A 214 -3.49 16.54 3.75
N TRP A 215 -2.27 16.07 3.52
CA TRP A 215 -1.73 15.60 2.26
C TRP A 215 -1.41 14.10 2.30
N ASP A 216 -1.07 13.57 1.13
CA ASP A 216 -0.69 12.15 0.93
C ASP A 216 0.38 11.70 1.94
N GLY A 217 0.09 10.56 2.57
CA GLY A 217 1.00 9.94 3.53
C GLY A 217 2.34 9.54 2.96
N GLY A 218 2.43 9.32 1.63
CA GLY A 218 3.66 8.98 0.93
C GLY A 218 4.75 10.04 1.03
N LEU A 219 4.41 11.27 1.36
CA LEU A 219 5.39 12.32 1.67
C LEU A 219 6.24 11.97 2.90
N TYR A 220 5.73 11.17 3.82
CA TYR A 220 6.39 10.80 5.07
C TYR A 220 6.66 9.31 5.19
N SER A 221 5.64 8.45 5.07
CA SER A 221 5.76 6.99 5.09
C SER A 221 4.88 6.37 4.00
N ASN A 222 5.53 5.95 2.92
CA ASN A 222 4.82 5.39 1.77
C ASN A 222 4.46 3.91 1.93
N THR A 223 5.19 3.18 2.81
CA THR A 223 4.92 1.78 3.17
C THR A 223 4.91 1.68 4.70
N PRO A 224 3.76 1.90 5.34
CA PRO A 224 3.68 2.11 6.79
C PRO A 224 3.73 0.79 7.59
N VAL A 225 4.82 0.02 7.46
CA VAL A 225 5.04 -1.22 8.22
C VAL A 225 5.23 -0.97 9.72
N GLU A 226 5.72 0.21 10.09
CA GLU A 226 5.93 0.62 11.48
C GLU A 226 4.64 0.56 12.31
N VAL A 227 3.49 0.76 11.68
CA VAL A 227 2.18 0.70 12.35
C VAL A 227 1.94 -0.66 13.00
N VAL A 228 2.43 -1.74 12.37
CA VAL A 228 2.28 -3.10 12.91
C VAL A 228 3.17 -3.30 14.12
N PHE A 229 4.41 -2.80 14.08
CA PHE A 229 5.37 -2.91 15.19
C PHE A 229 5.01 -2.04 16.39
N ASP A 230 4.32 -0.93 16.15
CA ASP A 230 3.91 0.02 17.18
C ASP A 230 2.49 -0.25 17.71
N ASP A 231 1.81 -1.28 17.19
CA ASP A 231 0.47 -1.65 17.67
C ASP A 231 0.47 -2.04 19.16
N ASN A 232 -0.64 -1.79 19.82
CA ASN A 232 -0.84 -2.14 21.23
C ASN A 232 -2.25 -2.70 21.47
N PRO A 233 -2.39 -3.96 21.90
CA PRO A 233 -1.34 -4.96 22.11
C PRO A 233 -0.77 -5.50 20.79
N ARG A 234 0.54 -5.78 20.76
CA ARG A 234 1.18 -6.49 19.66
C ARG A 234 0.71 -7.93 19.59
N ARG A 235 0.65 -8.48 18.36
CA ARG A 235 0.21 -9.86 18.13
C ARG A 235 1.19 -10.56 17.21
N ASP A 236 1.25 -11.88 17.33
CA ASP A 236 1.92 -12.70 16.31
C ASP A 236 1.28 -12.42 14.95
N SER A 237 2.11 -12.20 13.93
CA SER A 237 1.62 -11.68 12.65
C SER A 237 2.38 -12.24 11.45
N VAL A 238 1.64 -12.47 10.36
CA VAL A 238 2.21 -12.55 9.01
C VAL A 238 1.86 -11.25 8.28
N VAL A 239 2.88 -10.47 7.96
CA VAL A 239 2.74 -9.15 7.33
C VAL A 239 3.15 -9.26 5.88
N PHE A 240 2.21 -9.13 4.95
CA PHE A 240 2.51 -9.00 3.52
C PHE A 240 2.75 -7.53 3.20
N SER A 241 4.03 -7.16 3.05
CA SER A 241 4.46 -5.81 2.69
C SER A 241 4.56 -5.70 1.17
N VAL A 242 3.56 -5.07 0.54
CA VAL A 242 3.45 -4.96 -0.91
C VAL A 242 3.99 -3.63 -1.37
N GLN A 243 5.17 -3.66 -1.99
CA GLN A 243 5.91 -2.49 -2.45
C GLN A 243 5.84 -2.39 -3.98
N VAL A 244 5.62 -1.19 -4.47
CA VAL A 244 5.41 -0.93 -5.90
C VAL A 244 6.50 -0.06 -6.52
N PHE A 245 7.36 0.57 -5.70
CA PHE A 245 8.54 1.30 -6.15
C PHE A 245 9.80 0.46 -5.95
N PRO A 246 10.59 0.20 -7.01
CA PRO A 246 11.83 -0.58 -6.91
C PRO A 246 12.95 0.26 -6.29
N ILE A 247 13.71 -0.36 -5.39
CA ILE A 247 14.90 0.25 -4.79
C ILE A 247 16.03 0.29 -5.81
N ALA A 248 16.30 -0.83 -6.49
CA ALA A 248 17.30 -0.94 -7.54
C ALA A 248 16.74 -0.51 -8.91
N GLY A 249 17.60 0.01 -9.77
CA GLY A 249 17.22 0.39 -11.13
C GLY A 249 18.43 0.79 -11.96
N PRO A 250 18.29 0.85 -13.30
CA PRO A 250 19.38 1.25 -14.19
C PRO A 250 19.76 2.73 -13.96
N GLU A 251 20.96 3.08 -14.44
CA GLU A 251 21.39 4.48 -14.48
C GLU A 251 20.49 5.27 -15.44
N PRO A 252 20.03 6.48 -15.00
CA PRO A 252 19.19 7.31 -15.86
C PRO A 252 20.02 8.02 -16.93
N GLU A 253 19.56 8.00 -18.17
CA GLU A 253 20.22 8.62 -19.33
C GLU A 253 19.50 9.89 -19.82
N SER A 254 18.30 10.19 -19.30
CA SER A 254 17.53 11.39 -19.66
C SER A 254 17.00 12.11 -18.42
N LEU A 255 16.66 13.40 -18.55
CA LEU A 255 16.09 14.19 -17.46
C LEU A 255 14.83 13.54 -16.88
N LEU A 256 13.97 13.00 -17.73
CA LEU A 256 12.75 12.33 -17.29
C LEU A 256 13.06 11.05 -16.51
N GLN A 257 14.07 10.29 -16.95
CA GLN A 257 14.57 9.12 -16.20
C GLN A 257 15.16 9.53 -14.84
N VAL A 258 15.89 10.66 -14.76
CA VAL A 258 16.42 11.20 -13.50
C VAL A 258 15.28 11.52 -12.54
N LEU A 259 14.24 12.23 -12.98
CA LEU A 259 13.09 12.59 -12.15
C LEU A 259 12.36 11.34 -11.63
N ASN A 260 12.19 10.33 -12.46
CA ASN A 260 11.57 9.08 -12.05
C ASN A 260 12.44 8.27 -11.09
N ARG A 261 13.75 8.20 -11.35
CA ARG A 261 14.67 7.52 -10.42
C ARG A 261 14.72 8.20 -9.06
N GLN A 262 14.69 9.54 -9.03
CA GLN A 262 14.56 10.30 -7.79
C GLN A 262 13.29 9.91 -7.03
N LYS A 263 12.16 9.81 -7.73
CA LYS A 263 10.87 9.39 -7.15
C LYS A 263 10.93 7.96 -6.62
N ASP A 264 11.48 7.02 -7.40
CA ASP A 264 11.66 5.63 -6.97
C ASP A 264 12.45 5.55 -5.66
N ILE A 265 13.60 6.22 -5.60
CA ILE A 265 14.44 6.26 -4.41
C ILE A 265 13.68 6.90 -3.23
N ALA A 266 13.00 8.02 -3.45
CA ALA A 266 12.30 8.73 -2.39
C ALA A 266 11.17 7.88 -1.76
N PHE A 267 10.44 7.12 -2.55
CA PHE A 267 9.32 6.31 -2.06
C PHE A 267 9.72 4.90 -1.60
N ALA A 268 10.79 4.33 -2.16
CA ALA A 268 11.25 3.01 -1.76
C ALA A 268 12.18 3.02 -0.54
N SER A 269 13.05 4.04 -0.41
CA SER A 269 14.13 4.06 0.58
C SER A 269 13.67 4.03 2.03
N ARG A 270 12.50 4.61 2.32
CA ARG A 270 11.96 4.62 3.69
C ARG A 270 11.54 3.23 4.15
N ALA A 271 10.83 2.48 3.31
CA ALA A 271 10.46 1.10 3.63
C ALA A 271 11.72 0.24 3.86
N ASP A 272 12.71 0.41 3.01
CA ASP A 272 13.97 -0.34 3.08
C ASP A 272 14.77 -0.02 4.35
N SER A 273 14.76 1.22 4.82
CA SER A 273 15.42 1.62 6.06
C SER A 273 14.58 1.32 7.33
N HIS A 274 13.25 1.37 7.22
CA HIS A 274 12.37 1.19 8.38
C HIS A 274 12.28 -0.29 8.80
N ILE A 275 12.21 -1.24 7.87
CA ILE A 275 12.09 -2.66 8.21
C ILE A 275 13.27 -3.14 9.05
N PRO A 276 14.55 -2.97 8.67
CA PRO A 276 15.69 -3.38 9.50
C PRO A 276 15.74 -2.67 10.86
N ARG A 277 15.35 -1.40 10.90
CA ARG A 277 15.30 -0.65 12.16
C ARG A 277 14.23 -1.19 13.10
N GLN A 278 13.05 -1.51 12.60
CA GLN A 278 11.98 -2.10 13.41
C GLN A 278 12.31 -3.53 13.85
N GLU A 279 12.96 -4.31 13.00
CA GLU A 279 13.52 -5.62 13.34
C GLU A 279 14.47 -5.51 14.53
N HIS A 280 15.42 -4.59 14.49
CA HIS A 280 16.38 -4.36 15.58
C HIS A 280 15.67 -3.91 16.89
N ILE A 281 14.71 -3.00 16.80
CA ILE A 281 13.91 -2.57 17.96
C ILE A 281 13.14 -3.76 18.55
N HIS A 282 12.55 -4.59 17.70
CA HIS A 282 11.79 -5.77 18.14
C HIS A 282 12.68 -6.81 18.81
N GLN A 283 13.88 -7.04 18.26
CA GLN A 283 14.90 -7.87 18.87
C GLN A 283 15.28 -7.37 20.29
N LEU A 284 15.50 -6.07 20.46
CA LEU A 284 15.76 -5.49 21.78
C LEU A 284 14.60 -5.73 22.76
N ARG A 285 13.36 -5.65 22.31
CA ARG A 285 12.17 -5.97 23.11
C ARG A 285 12.16 -7.44 23.56
N HIS A 286 12.56 -8.36 22.68
CA HIS A 286 12.70 -9.80 23.03
C HIS A 286 13.80 -10.02 24.05
N ILE A 287 14.94 -9.34 23.92
CA ILE A 287 16.06 -9.39 24.89
C ILE A 287 15.57 -8.90 26.26
N VAL A 288 14.85 -7.76 26.34
CA VAL A 288 14.29 -7.24 27.60
C VAL A 288 13.38 -8.27 28.26
N ARG A 289 12.44 -8.87 27.49
CA ARG A 289 11.56 -9.92 28.00
C ARG A 289 12.33 -11.11 28.54
N GLU A 290 13.35 -11.58 27.81
CA GLU A 290 14.13 -12.74 28.22
C GLU A 290 14.99 -12.47 29.45
N LEU A 291 15.58 -11.27 29.58
CA LEU A 291 16.29 -10.84 30.77
C LEU A 291 15.39 -10.82 31.99
N VAL A 292 14.20 -10.21 31.90
CA VAL A 292 13.23 -10.19 32.98
C VAL A 292 12.79 -11.61 33.36
N ARG A 293 12.58 -12.50 32.39
CA ARG A 293 12.21 -13.90 32.65
C ARG A 293 13.24 -14.66 33.44
N ARG A 294 14.54 -14.34 33.27
CA ARG A 294 15.66 -14.97 34.00
C ARG A 294 15.92 -14.41 35.36
N MET A 295 15.32 -13.26 35.73
CA MET A 295 15.50 -12.67 37.06
C MET A 295 14.78 -13.48 38.13
N PRO A 296 15.27 -13.49 39.38
CA PRO A 296 14.54 -14.05 40.52
C PRO A 296 13.15 -13.42 40.66
N LYS A 297 12.19 -14.22 41.16
CA LYS A 297 10.79 -13.80 41.29
C LYS A 297 10.64 -12.51 42.12
N GLU A 298 11.38 -12.40 43.20
CA GLU A 298 11.35 -11.26 44.12
C GLU A 298 11.76 -9.96 43.40
N GLN A 299 12.75 -10.02 42.53
CA GLN A 299 13.22 -8.88 41.76
C GLN A 299 12.22 -8.50 40.64
N ARG A 300 11.57 -9.49 40.03
CA ARG A 300 10.55 -9.24 38.98
C ARG A 300 9.33 -8.47 39.49
N GLU A 301 9.03 -8.58 40.77
CA GLU A 301 7.87 -7.95 41.39
C GLU A 301 8.15 -6.49 41.82
N THR A 302 9.38 -6.01 41.77
CA THR A 302 9.72 -4.62 42.08
C THR A 302 9.12 -3.65 41.05
N PRO A 303 8.70 -2.43 41.45
CA PRO A 303 8.03 -1.48 40.54
C PRO A 303 8.87 -1.10 39.30
N ASP A 304 10.17 -0.89 39.51
CA ASP A 304 11.13 -0.54 38.45
C ASP A 304 11.31 -1.66 37.40
N VAL A 305 11.40 -2.92 37.86
CA VAL A 305 11.49 -4.07 36.93
C VAL A 305 10.17 -4.28 36.19
N LYS A 306 9.01 -4.07 36.86
CA LYS A 306 7.71 -4.12 36.15
C LYS A 306 7.58 -3.05 35.09
N GLU A 307 8.07 -1.85 35.35
CA GLU A 307 8.10 -0.79 34.35
C GLU A 307 8.98 -1.19 33.15
N MET A 308 10.21 -1.66 33.41
CA MET A 308 11.12 -2.15 32.36
C MET A 308 10.53 -3.34 31.58
N ALA A 309 9.85 -4.25 32.25
CA ALA A 309 9.19 -5.40 31.63
C ALA A 309 8.12 -4.99 30.61
N GLY A 310 7.48 -3.84 30.82
CA GLY A 310 6.50 -3.26 29.89
C GLY A 310 7.08 -2.94 28.50
N TYR A 311 8.39 -2.74 28.40
CA TYR A 311 9.07 -2.57 27.10
C TYR A 311 9.34 -3.90 26.39
N GLY A 312 9.29 -5.03 27.14
CA GLY A 312 9.49 -6.36 26.56
C GLY A 312 8.34 -6.80 25.66
N CYS A 313 8.68 -7.57 24.62
CA CYS A 313 7.71 -8.19 23.74
C CYS A 313 8.11 -9.63 23.45
N GLY A 314 7.13 -10.49 23.20
CA GLY A 314 7.40 -11.88 22.84
C GLY A 314 6.64 -12.34 21.61
N THR A 315 6.09 -11.38 20.85
CA THR A 315 5.38 -11.68 19.62
C THR A 315 6.34 -12.04 18.49
N LEU A 316 5.93 -12.97 17.64
CA LEU A 316 6.67 -13.39 16.47
C LEU A 316 6.03 -12.77 15.21
N MET A 317 6.86 -12.19 14.35
CA MET A 317 6.38 -11.53 13.14
C MET A 317 7.14 -12.03 11.91
N HIS A 318 6.40 -12.53 10.92
CA HIS A 318 6.93 -12.79 9.59
C HIS A 318 6.60 -11.62 8.68
N ILE A 319 7.62 -10.97 8.11
CA ILE A 319 7.44 -9.92 7.11
C ILE A 319 7.75 -10.52 5.74
N VAL A 320 6.71 -10.70 4.95
CA VAL A 320 6.81 -11.21 3.58
C VAL A 320 6.81 -10.01 2.64
N ARG A 321 7.95 -9.70 2.05
CA ARG A 321 8.08 -8.62 1.07
C ARG A 321 7.60 -9.09 -0.31
N LEU A 322 6.76 -8.31 -0.94
CA LEU A 322 6.31 -8.48 -2.32
C LEU A 322 6.66 -7.21 -3.08
N ASN A 323 7.74 -7.28 -3.86
CA ASN A 323 8.29 -6.14 -4.58
C ASN A 323 7.87 -6.23 -6.05
N ALA A 324 7.11 -5.24 -6.51
CA ALA A 324 6.69 -5.19 -7.91
C ALA A 324 7.90 -5.17 -8.85
N PRO A 325 7.98 -6.06 -9.83
CA PRO A 325 9.04 -6.04 -10.82
C PRO A 325 8.87 -4.83 -11.74
N ARG A 326 9.95 -4.38 -12.37
CA ARG A 326 9.84 -3.56 -13.57
C ARG A 326 9.32 -4.44 -14.69
N LEU A 327 8.26 -3.99 -15.35
CA LEU A 327 7.72 -4.70 -16.51
C LEU A 327 8.47 -4.26 -17.78
N ASP A 328 8.59 -5.18 -18.72
CA ASP A 328 9.11 -4.89 -20.05
C ASP A 328 8.25 -3.78 -20.69
N HIS A 329 8.88 -2.77 -21.27
CA HIS A 329 8.23 -1.59 -21.85
C HIS A 329 7.54 -0.63 -20.87
N GLU A 330 7.75 -0.75 -19.53
CA GLU A 330 7.30 0.29 -18.60
C GLU A 330 8.03 1.60 -18.87
N ASP A 331 7.24 2.58 -19.28
CA ASP A 331 7.70 3.93 -19.51
C ASP A 331 7.96 4.66 -18.19
N HIS A 332 8.62 5.81 -18.29
CA HIS A 332 8.99 6.67 -17.17
C HIS A 332 7.79 7.25 -16.39
N LEU A 333 6.57 7.00 -16.86
CA LEU A 333 5.31 7.53 -16.34
C LEU A 333 4.41 6.45 -15.76
N ARG A 334 5.00 5.34 -15.36
CA ARG A 334 4.32 4.11 -14.92
C ARG A 334 3.33 4.31 -13.77
N ASP A 335 3.55 5.28 -12.88
CA ASP A 335 2.66 5.58 -11.75
C ASP A 335 1.39 6.36 -12.15
N ILE A 336 1.35 6.89 -13.36
CA ILE A 336 0.18 7.54 -13.96
C ILE A 336 -0.33 6.82 -15.21
N ASP A 337 0.25 5.68 -15.56
CA ASP A 337 -0.21 4.83 -16.64
C ASP A 337 -1.43 3.99 -16.21
N PHE A 338 -2.59 4.60 -16.22
CA PHE A 338 -3.89 3.96 -15.96
C PHE A 338 -4.49 3.32 -17.22
N THR A 339 -3.68 2.97 -18.22
CA THR A 339 -4.17 2.23 -19.40
C THR A 339 -4.61 0.82 -19.02
N SER A 340 -5.56 0.27 -19.80
CA SER A 340 -6.04 -1.09 -19.62
C SER A 340 -4.91 -2.13 -19.69
N ALA A 341 -3.93 -1.91 -20.58
CA ALA A 341 -2.76 -2.78 -20.74
C ALA A 341 -1.85 -2.72 -19.51
N GLY A 342 -1.50 -1.51 -19.03
CA GLY A 342 -0.66 -1.30 -17.86
C GLY A 342 -1.29 -1.86 -16.58
N ILE A 343 -2.58 -1.61 -16.35
CA ILE A 343 -3.32 -2.16 -15.22
C ILE A 343 -3.30 -3.69 -15.24
N ARG A 344 -3.62 -4.32 -16.39
CA ARG A 344 -3.61 -5.79 -16.52
C ARG A 344 -2.24 -6.40 -16.29
N ALA A 345 -1.20 -5.83 -16.89
CA ALA A 345 0.15 -6.34 -16.75
C ALA A 345 0.63 -6.32 -15.28
N ARG A 346 0.38 -5.22 -14.56
CA ARG A 346 0.73 -5.08 -13.13
C ARG A 346 -0.10 -6.04 -12.25
N TRP A 347 -1.40 -6.16 -12.53
CA TRP A 347 -2.25 -7.11 -11.83
C TRP A 347 -1.78 -8.55 -11.99
N GLN A 348 -1.44 -8.97 -13.21
CA GLN A 348 -0.91 -10.30 -13.50
C GLN A 348 0.44 -10.54 -12.81
N ALA A 349 1.33 -9.55 -12.80
CA ALA A 349 2.61 -9.65 -12.10
C ALA A 349 2.41 -9.85 -10.60
N GLY A 350 1.52 -9.06 -9.97
CA GLY A 350 1.20 -9.19 -8.55
C GLY A 350 0.60 -10.55 -8.21
N TYR A 351 -0.31 -11.04 -9.04
CA TYR A 351 -0.90 -12.37 -8.88
C TYR A 351 0.18 -13.47 -8.95
N ALA A 352 1.05 -13.44 -9.95
CA ALA A 352 2.09 -14.44 -10.13
C ALA A 352 3.11 -14.43 -8.97
N ASP A 353 3.50 -13.24 -8.48
CA ASP A 353 4.45 -13.12 -7.36
C ASP A 353 3.86 -13.64 -6.05
N ALA A 354 2.61 -13.30 -5.77
CA ALA A 354 1.92 -13.78 -4.56
C ALA A 354 1.64 -15.28 -4.62
N MET A 355 1.27 -15.85 -5.79
CA MET A 355 1.10 -17.29 -5.95
C MET A 355 2.39 -18.06 -5.65
N ARG A 356 3.54 -17.59 -6.20
CA ARG A 356 4.85 -18.18 -5.86
C ARG A 356 5.14 -18.14 -4.36
N THR A 357 4.78 -17.04 -3.71
CA THR A 357 4.94 -16.86 -2.26
C THR A 357 4.04 -17.81 -1.47
N VAL A 358 2.78 -17.98 -1.88
CA VAL A 358 1.84 -18.92 -1.28
C VAL A 358 2.31 -20.37 -1.44
N GLU A 359 2.89 -20.74 -2.57
CA GLU A 359 3.44 -22.08 -2.81
C GLU A 359 4.65 -22.36 -1.90
N ARG A 360 5.52 -21.37 -1.69
CA ARG A 360 6.75 -21.49 -0.86
C ARG A 360 6.45 -21.46 0.63
N ARG A 361 5.41 -20.75 1.08
CA ARG A 361 5.03 -20.58 2.48
C ARG A 361 6.20 -20.16 3.39
N PRO A 362 6.86 -19.03 3.11
CA PRO A 362 8.05 -18.63 3.87
C PRO A 362 7.78 -18.44 5.36
N TRP A 363 6.56 -18.15 5.77
CA TRP A 363 6.12 -18.01 7.15
C TRP A 363 6.05 -19.35 7.94
N GLU A 364 6.18 -20.49 7.30
CA GLU A 364 6.30 -21.79 7.99
C GLU A 364 7.74 -22.05 8.48
N LYS A 365 8.73 -21.23 8.06
CA LYS A 365 10.09 -21.30 8.57
C LYS A 365 10.13 -20.81 10.03
N PRO A 366 10.82 -21.53 10.94
CA PRO A 366 10.90 -21.10 12.33
C PRO A 366 11.65 -19.77 12.45
N ILE A 367 11.19 -18.90 13.34
CA ILE A 367 11.90 -17.68 13.74
C ILE A 367 12.80 -17.99 14.93
N ASP A 368 14.03 -17.45 14.95
CA ASP A 368 14.83 -17.42 16.16
C ASP A 368 14.07 -16.63 17.25
N PRO A 369 13.72 -17.26 18.40
CA PRO A 369 12.96 -16.60 19.46
C PRO A 369 13.61 -15.33 20.01
N MET A 370 14.93 -15.16 19.82
CA MET A 370 15.62 -13.93 20.25
C MET A 370 15.52 -12.81 19.24
N MET A 371 15.29 -13.14 17.97
CA MET A 371 15.08 -12.14 16.91
C MET A 371 13.64 -11.61 16.92
N GLY A 372 12.66 -12.50 17.10
CA GLY A 372 11.24 -12.16 17.11
C GLY A 372 10.65 -11.73 15.75
N VAL A 373 11.48 -11.49 14.76
CA VAL A 373 11.10 -11.09 13.39
C VAL A 373 11.87 -11.93 12.38
N ALA A 374 11.20 -12.36 11.32
CA ALA A 374 11.83 -12.91 10.13
C ALA A 374 11.37 -12.14 8.89
N VAL A 375 12.31 -11.57 8.16
CA VAL A 375 12.06 -10.91 6.88
C VAL A 375 12.28 -11.91 5.76
N HIS A 376 11.31 -12.04 4.88
CA HIS A 376 11.33 -12.93 3.72
C HIS A 376 11.34 -12.10 2.45
N ASP A 377 12.49 -12.03 1.78
CA ASP A 377 12.64 -11.32 0.52
C ASP A 377 12.69 -12.33 -0.65
N PRO A 378 11.79 -12.23 -1.63
CA PRO A 378 11.78 -13.14 -2.77
C PRO A 378 13.02 -13.03 -3.66
N GLU A 379 13.76 -11.91 -3.62
CA GLU A 379 14.98 -11.73 -4.42
C GLU A 379 16.19 -12.44 -3.79
N GLU A 380 16.33 -12.43 -2.48
CA GLU A 380 17.39 -13.16 -1.78
C GLU A 380 17.26 -14.69 -1.95
N ASP A 381 16.02 -15.18 -2.01
CA ASP A 381 15.76 -16.60 -2.25
C ASP A 381 16.07 -17.03 -3.71
N ARG A 382 16.01 -16.08 -4.68
CA ARG A 382 16.42 -16.35 -6.08
C ARG A 382 17.94 -16.43 -6.25
N ALA A 383 18.68 -15.69 -5.43
CA ALA A 383 20.16 -15.69 -5.48
C ALA A 383 20.77 -16.92 -4.78
N ARG A 384 20.00 -17.65 -3.97
CA ARG A 384 20.43 -18.86 -3.23
C ARG A 384 19.97 -20.18 -3.84
N ALA A 385 19.13 -20.14 -4.87
CA ALA A 385 18.62 -21.29 -5.62
C ALA A 385 19.34 -21.44 -6.97
#